data_a327f91003b5bb6a98e5cef5cd83721e
#
_entry.id   a327f91003b5bb6a98e5cef5cd83721e
#
_cell.length_a   1.000
_cell.length_b   1.000
_cell.length_c   1.000
_cell.angle_alpha   90.00
_cell.angle_beta   90.00
_cell.angle_gamma   90.00
#
_symmetry.space_group_name_H-M   'P 1'
#
loop_
_entity.id
_entity.type
_entity.pdbx_description
1 polymer ?
#
loop_
_entity_poly.entity_id
_entity_poly.type
_entity_poly.pdbx_seq_one_letter_code
_entity_poly.pdbx_strand_id
1 'polypeptide(L)'
;MGDVRRLERHLARALPRARRDARAVTMRGAMNIKRDWKSNARSSAPKHAPAYPSSIGFDLAAYGPDIWMAIIGPDKGGPQGALGNLLEYGSVHNPPHRDGGRALDVEEPRFEAQMALIAERGLAWW
;
A
#
# COMPACT_ATOMS: atom_id res chain seq x y z
N MET A 1 -28.18 0.21 30.72
CA MET A 1 -28.54 1.17 29.64
C MET A 1 -27.51 2.27 29.45
N GLY A 2 -26.94 2.85 30.50
CA GLY A 2 -25.90 3.87 30.40
C GLY A 2 -24.64 3.41 29.66
N ASP A 3 -24.25 2.16 29.80
CA ASP A 3 -23.06 1.60 29.18
C ASP A 3 -23.22 1.45 27.67
N VAL A 4 -24.40 1.05 27.20
CA VAL A 4 -24.70 0.94 25.75
C VAL A 4 -24.67 2.31 25.08
N ARG A 5 -25.30 3.31 25.68
CA ARG A 5 -25.29 4.68 25.15
C ARG A 5 -23.89 5.30 25.15
N ARG A 6 -23.09 4.97 26.15
CA ARG A 6 -21.72 5.42 26.25
C ARG A 6 -20.85 4.79 25.15
N LEU A 7 -21.05 3.50 24.89
CA LEU A 7 -20.38 2.81 23.77
C LEU A 7 -20.80 3.40 22.43
N GLU A 8 -22.09 3.63 22.21
CA GLU A 8 -22.61 4.25 20.99
C GLU A 8 -21.98 5.62 20.73
N ARG A 9 -21.90 6.46 21.75
CA ARG A 9 -21.26 7.77 21.64
C ARG A 9 -19.78 7.66 21.34
N HIS A 10 -19.11 6.70 21.96
CA HIS A 10 -17.70 6.46 21.69
C HIS A 10 -17.48 6.03 20.24
N LEU A 11 -18.25 5.07 19.75
CA LEU A 11 -18.16 4.58 18.38
C LEU A 11 -18.45 5.69 17.37
N ALA A 12 -19.43 6.54 17.65
CA ALA A 12 -19.78 7.67 16.80
C ALA A 12 -18.62 8.65 16.63
N ARG A 13 -17.74 8.78 17.63
CA ARG A 13 -16.53 9.62 17.57
C ARG A 13 -15.34 8.86 17.00
N ALA A 14 -15.21 7.59 17.35
CA ALA A 14 -14.05 6.78 16.96
C ALA A 14 -14.08 6.40 15.49
N LEU A 15 -15.23 6.09 14.91
CA LEU A 15 -15.33 5.66 13.51
C LEU A 15 -14.80 6.68 12.50
N PRO A 16 -15.18 7.98 12.53
CA PRO A 16 -14.62 8.95 11.60
C PRO A 16 -13.10 9.09 11.72
N ARG A 17 -12.58 9.02 12.95
CA ARG A 17 -11.14 9.06 13.20
C ARG A 17 -10.46 7.82 12.62
N ALA A 18 -11.00 6.63 12.89
CA ALA A 18 -10.47 5.38 12.36
C ALA A 18 -10.44 5.36 10.82
N ARG A 19 -11.49 5.86 10.19
CA ARG A 19 -11.54 5.98 8.72
C ARG A 19 -10.44 6.88 8.18
N ARG A 20 -10.23 8.04 8.79
CA ARG A 20 -9.16 8.97 8.38
C ARG A 20 -7.78 8.35 8.59
N ASP A 21 -7.58 7.70 9.73
CA ASP A 21 -6.31 7.06 10.06
C ASP A 21 -6.03 5.88 9.12
N ALA A 22 -7.06 5.08 8.81
CA ALA A 22 -6.92 3.97 7.87
C ALA A 22 -6.54 4.46 6.47
N ARG A 23 -7.14 5.56 6.01
CA ARG A 23 -6.77 6.18 4.74
C ARG A 23 -5.31 6.64 4.75
N ALA A 24 -4.92 7.33 5.81
CA ALA A 24 -3.55 7.83 5.96
C ALA A 24 -2.52 6.70 6.01
N VAL A 25 -2.81 5.63 6.73
CA VAL A 25 -1.94 4.44 6.82
C VAL A 25 -1.84 3.74 5.45
N THR A 26 -2.96 3.61 4.74
CA THR A 26 -2.98 3.01 3.40
C THR A 26 -2.15 3.84 2.42
N MET A 27 -2.29 5.15 2.43
CA MET A 27 -1.50 6.05 1.59
C MET A 27 -0.01 5.96 1.92
N ARG A 28 0.33 5.96 3.20
CA ARG A 28 1.73 5.85 3.65
C ARG A 28 2.35 4.52 3.20
N GLY A 29 1.61 3.42 3.36
CA GLY A 29 2.05 2.11 2.88
C GLY A 29 2.29 2.10 1.37
N ALA A 30 1.38 2.69 0.61
CA ALA A 30 1.53 2.80 -0.84
C ALA A 30 2.76 3.61 -1.24
N MET A 31 3.02 4.72 -0.54
CA MET A 31 4.21 5.55 -0.78
C MET A 31 5.50 4.78 -0.47
N ASN A 32 5.52 4.02 0.61
CA ASN A 32 6.67 3.21 1.00
C ASN A 32 6.93 2.11 -0.03
N ILE A 33 5.90 1.39 -0.45
CA ILE A 33 6.01 0.34 -1.47
C ILE A 33 6.50 0.92 -2.79
N LYS A 34 5.91 2.03 -3.23
CA LYS A 34 6.34 2.73 -4.45
C LYS A 34 7.82 3.08 -4.40
N ARG A 35 8.26 3.67 -3.31
CA ARG A 35 9.66 4.07 -3.12
C ARG A 35 10.59 2.86 -3.19
N ASP A 36 10.26 1.80 -2.45
CA ASP A 36 11.08 0.61 -2.37
C ASP A 36 11.08 -0.17 -3.69
N TRP A 37 9.92 -0.23 -4.37
CA TRP A 37 9.83 -0.84 -5.70
C TRP A 37 10.73 -0.11 -6.70
N LYS A 38 10.67 1.22 -6.73
CA LYS A 38 11.56 2.02 -7.59
C LYS A 38 13.04 1.76 -7.29
N SER A 39 13.40 1.72 -6.02
CA SER A 39 14.77 1.45 -5.59
C SER A 39 15.22 0.06 -6.02
N ASN A 40 14.37 -0.94 -5.80
CA ASN A 40 14.65 -2.31 -6.21
C ASN A 40 14.82 -2.42 -7.74
N ALA A 41 13.95 -1.76 -8.49
CA ALA A 41 14.00 -1.77 -9.94
C ALA A 41 15.26 -1.10 -10.49
N ARG A 42 15.71 -0.01 -9.88
CA ARG A 42 16.97 0.64 -10.24
C ARG A 42 18.17 -0.28 -10.06
N SER A 43 18.13 -1.13 -9.04
CA SER A 43 19.21 -2.07 -8.75
C SER A 43 19.17 -3.30 -9.65
N SER A 44 17.97 -3.77 -10.02
CA SER A 44 17.80 -5.06 -10.69
C SER A 44 17.76 -4.99 -12.22
N ALA A 45 17.36 -3.85 -12.80
CA ALA A 45 17.15 -3.72 -14.26
C ALA A 45 17.79 -2.46 -14.85
N PRO A 46 19.07 -2.17 -14.58
CA PRO A 46 19.61 -0.86 -14.93
C PRO A 46 19.91 -0.69 -16.42
N LYS A 47 20.27 -1.74 -17.15
CA LYS A 47 20.77 -1.61 -18.54
C LYS A 47 19.67 -1.67 -19.60
N HIS A 48 18.68 -2.53 -19.40
CA HIS A 48 17.67 -2.83 -20.41
C HIS A 48 16.38 -2.03 -20.25
N ALA A 49 16.13 -1.49 -19.04
CA ALA A 49 14.94 -0.76 -18.73
C ALA A 49 15.23 0.42 -17.78
N PRO A 50 16.10 1.37 -18.19
CA PRO A 50 16.51 2.46 -17.29
C PRO A 50 15.37 3.39 -16.92
N ALA A 51 14.33 3.49 -17.74
CA ALA A 51 13.17 4.35 -17.49
C ALA A 51 12.04 3.64 -16.73
N TYR A 52 12.12 2.32 -16.55
CA TYR A 52 11.08 1.55 -15.87
C TYR A 52 10.78 2.03 -14.44
N PRO A 53 11.79 2.34 -13.60
CA PRO A 53 11.49 2.81 -12.24
C PRO A 53 10.59 4.05 -12.20
N SER A 54 10.70 4.94 -13.18
CA SER A 54 9.84 6.14 -13.21
C SER A 54 8.39 5.84 -13.56
N SER A 55 8.08 4.66 -14.10
CA SER A 55 6.70 4.26 -14.40
C SER A 55 5.91 3.81 -13.18
N ILE A 56 6.58 3.52 -12.08
CA ILE A 56 5.94 2.97 -10.88
C ILE A 56 5.21 4.08 -10.13
N GLY A 57 3.93 3.86 -9.88
CA GLY A 57 3.07 4.78 -9.17
C GLY A 57 2.01 4.05 -8.37
N PHE A 58 1.06 4.78 -7.81
CA PHE A 58 -0.08 4.17 -7.15
C PHE A 58 -1.34 5.02 -7.31
N ASP A 59 -2.48 4.36 -7.22
CA ASP A 59 -3.79 4.97 -7.11
C ASP A 59 -4.42 4.57 -5.78
N LEU A 60 -5.12 5.50 -5.15
CA LEU A 60 -5.86 5.26 -3.93
C LEU A 60 -7.35 5.32 -4.24
N ALA A 61 -8.08 4.25 -3.93
CA ALA A 61 -9.51 4.15 -4.19
C ALA A 61 -10.28 3.82 -2.93
N ALA A 62 -11.48 4.39 -2.81
CA ALA A 62 -12.41 4.04 -1.76
C ALA A 62 -13.42 3.02 -2.28
N TYR A 63 -13.62 1.94 -1.54
CA TYR A 63 -14.65 0.95 -1.80
C TYR A 63 -15.68 1.02 -0.66
N GLY A 64 -16.61 1.98 -0.80
CA GLY A 64 -17.53 2.29 0.28
C GLY A 64 -16.87 3.16 1.36
N PRO A 65 -17.57 3.39 2.50
CA PRO A 65 -17.07 4.30 3.54
C PRO A 65 -15.91 3.74 4.37
N ASP A 66 -15.72 2.42 4.39
CA ASP A 66 -14.84 1.77 5.36
C ASP A 66 -13.64 1.06 4.74
N ILE A 67 -13.56 0.98 3.41
CA ILE A 67 -12.50 0.25 2.73
C ILE A 67 -11.70 1.19 1.84
N TRP A 68 -10.41 1.25 2.07
CA TRP A 68 -9.44 1.93 1.22
C TRP A 68 -8.52 0.91 0.56
N MET A 69 -8.25 1.10 -0.72
CA MET A 69 -7.34 0.24 -1.47
C MET A 69 -6.32 1.08 -2.21
N ALA A 70 -5.06 0.72 -2.08
CA ALA A 70 -3.98 1.25 -2.90
C ALA A 70 -3.61 0.23 -3.95
N ILE A 71 -3.51 0.67 -5.19
CA ILE A 71 -3.06 -0.15 -6.31
C ILE A 71 -1.72 0.41 -6.75
N ILE A 72 -0.66 -0.36 -6.52
CA ILE A 72 0.71 0.09 -6.76
C ILE A 72 1.31 -0.73 -7.90
N GLY A 73 1.96 -0.07 -8.83
CA GLY A 73 2.63 -0.78 -9.91
C GLY A 73 3.06 0.15 -11.05
N PRO A 74 3.64 -0.45 -12.10
CA PRO A 74 4.03 0.31 -13.27
C PRO A 74 2.82 0.75 -14.06
N ASP A 75 2.84 2.01 -14.49
CA ASP A 75 1.89 2.55 -15.45
C ASP A 75 2.33 2.11 -16.85
N LYS A 76 1.50 1.30 -17.52
CA LYS A 76 1.80 0.81 -18.86
C LYS A 76 1.91 1.93 -19.90
N GLY A 77 1.28 3.08 -19.64
CA GLY A 77 1.43 4.28 -20.46
C GLY A 77 2.67 5.10 -20.12
N GLY A 78 3.35 4.79 -19.03
CA GLY A 78 4.56 5.47 -18.59
C GLY A 78 5.82 4.91 -19.23
N PRO A 79 7.00 5.52 -18.94
CA PRO A 79 8.27 5.10 -19.53
C PRO A 79 8.60 3.65 -19.20
N GLN A 80 8.66 2.79 -20.23
CA GLN A 80 8.96 1.36 -20.10
C GLN A 80 8.05 0.59 -19.12
N GLY A 81 6.91 1.14 -18.77
CA GLY A 81 5.95 0.50 -17.86
C GLY A 81 5.38 -0.81 -18.39
N ALA A 82 5.29 -0.94 -19.73
CA ALA A 82 4.82 -2.17 -20.36
C ALA A 82 5.72 -3.39 -20.09
N LEU A 83 6.97 -3.18 -19.66
CA LEU A 83 7.90 -4.23 -19.29
C LEU A 83 7.65 -4.79 -17.88
N GLY A 84 6.72 -4.19 -17.12
CA GLY A 84 6.51 -4.50 -15.71
C GLY A 84 6.27 -5.97 -15.41
N ASN A 85 5.38 -6.62 -16.15
CA ASN A 85 5.10 -8.04 -15.92
C ASN A 85 6.33 -8.92 -16.18
N LEU A 86 7.06 -8.60 -17.25
CA LEU A 86 8.26 -9.34 -17.60
C LEU A 86 9.34 -9.22 -16.52
N LEU A 87 9.56 -8.01 -16.00
CA LEU A 87 10.55 -7.75 -14.98
C LEU A 87 10.15 -8.34 -13.62
N GLU A 88 8.88 -8.23 -13.24
CA GLU A 88 8.40 -8.71 -11.94
C GLU A 88 8.37 -10.23 -11.87
N TYR A 89 7.82 -10.88 -12.89
CA TYR A 89 7.56 -12.32 -12.88
C TYR A 89 8.54 -13.14 -13.73
N GLY A 90 9.39 -12.48 -14.51
CA GLY A 90 10.34 -13.14 -15.35
C GLY A 90 9.77 -13.72 -16.64
N SER A 91 10.62 -14.40 -17.38
CA SER A 91 10.28 -15.09 -18.61
C SER A 91 11.13 -16.34 -18.77
N VAL A 92 10.96 -17.08 -19.89
CA VAL A 92 11.78 -18.26 -20.20
C VAL A 92 13.28 -17.95 -20.22
N HIS A 93 13.63 -16.72 -20.61
CA HIS A 93 15.03 -16.31 -20.76
C HIS A 93 15.54 -15.41 -19.63
N ASN A 94 14.67 -14.94 -18.76
CA ASN A 94 15.03 -13.99 -17.71
C ASN A 94 14.41 -14.37 -16.37
N PRO A 95 15.19 -14.42 -15.28
CA PRO A 95 14.64 -14.69 -13.96
C PRO A 95 13.75 -13.53 -13.51
N PRO A 96 12.78 -13.80 -12.62
CA PRO A 96 11.93 -12.74 -12.07
C PRO A 96 12.72 -11.84 -11.13
N HIS A 97 12.52 -10.53 -11.21
CA HIS A 97 13.14 -9.58 -10.29
C HIS A 97 12.37 -9.44 -8.98
N ARG A 98 11.05 -9.56 -9.03
CA ARG A 98 10.15 -9.43 -7.87
C ARG A 98 10.37 -8.14 -7.08
N ASP A 99 10.64 -7.05 -7.79
CA ASP A 99 10.94 -5.76 -7.16
C ASP A 99 9.76 -5.24 -6.32
N GLY A 100 8.54 -5.39 -6.85
CA GLY A 100 7.32 -5.04 -6.15
C GLY A 100 6.97 -6.01 -5.04
N GLY A 101 7.12 -7.31 -5.27
CA GLY A 101 6.88 -8.33 -4.25
C GLY A 101 7.78 -8.16 -3.04
N ARG A 102 9.05 -7.87 -3.24
CA ARG A 102 10.00 -7.60 -2.15
C ARG A 102 9.64 -6.32 -1.40
N ALA A 103 9.20 -5.28 -2.10
CA ALA A 103 8.74 -4.04 -1.47
C ALA A 103 7.51 -4.28 -0.60
N LEU A 104 6.57 -5.09 -1.07
CA LEU A 104 5.38 -5.47 -0.30
C LEU A 104 5.77 -6.27 0.94
N ASP A 105 6.68 -7.23 0.83
CA ASP A 105 7.13 -8.06 1.94
C ASP A 105 7.72 -7.21 3.09
N VAL A 106 8.40 -6.12 2.77
CA VAL A 106 8.94 -5.21 3.77
C VAL A 106 7.85 -4.37 4.43
N GLU A 107 6.88 -3.90 3.65
CA GLU A 107 5.83 -2.98 4.15
C GLU A 107 4.72 -3.71 4.91
N GLU A 108 4.39 -4.94 4.55
CA GLU A 108 3.26 -5.67 5.11
C GLU A 108 3.25 -5.69 6.63
N PRO A 109 4.34 -6.08 7.33
CA PRO A 109 4.32 -6.06 8.80
C PRO A 109 4.17 -4.66 9.39
N ARG A 110 4.73 -3.64 8.76
CA ARG A 110 4.54 -2.25 9.22
C ARG A 110 3.11 -1.78 9.04
N PHE A 111 2.51 -2.11 7.90
CA PHE A 111 1.12 -1.79 7.60
C PHE A 111 0.17 -2.46 8.60
N GLU A 112 0.36 -3.75 8.85
CA GLU A 112 -0.44 -4.51 9.81
C GLU A 112 -0.33 -3.94 11.23
N ALA A 113 0.88 -3.57 11.65
CA ALA A 113 1.11 -2.97 12.96
C ALA A 113 0.39 -1.63 13.11
N GLN A 114 0.40 -0.80 12.08
CA GLN A 114 -0.31 0.49 12.08
C GLN A 114 -1.82 0.32 12.09
N MET A 115 -2.34 -0.65 11.35
CA MET A 115 -3.77 -0.96 11.35
C MET A 115 -4.21 -1.49 12.71
N ALA A 116 -3.39 -2.32 13.36
CA ALA A 116 -3.67 -2.81 14.71
C ALA A 116 -3.75 -1.67 15.73
N LEU A 117 -2.89 -0.66 15.62
CA LEU A 117 -2.94 0.53 16.49
C LEU A 117 -4.26 1.30 16.32
N ILE A 118 -4.75 1.43 15.10
CA ILE A 118 -6.05 2.06 14.82
C ILE A 118 -7.16 1.30 15.53
N ALA A 119 -7.17 -0.02 15.43
CA ALA A 119 -8.17 -0.87 16.07
C ALA A 119 -8.11 -0.75 17.60
N GLU A 120 -6.91 -0.76 18.18
CA GLU A 120 -6.73 -0.58 19.63
C GLU A 120 -7.30 0.75 20.12
N ARG A 121 -7.00 1.84 19.42
CA ARG A 121 -7.52 3.18 19.76
C ARG A 121 -9.04 3.23 19.66
N GLY A 122 -9.61 2.57 18.66
CA GLY A 122 -11.06 2.51 18.49
C GLY A 122 -11.76 1.74 19.58
N LEU A 123 -11.09 0.73 20.17
CA LEU A 123 -11.65 -0.09 21.25
C LEU A 123 -11.38 0.46 22.65
N ALA A 124 -10.49 1.41 22.81
CA ALA A 124 -10.14 2.02 24.09
C ALA A 124 -11.17 3.09 24.49
N TRP A 125 -12.31 2.65 25.00
CA TRP A 125 -13.44 3.53 25.33
C TRP A 125 -13.77 3.66 26.83
N TRP A 126 -13.10 2.87 27.67
CA TRP A 126 -13.28 2.91 29.11
C TRP A 126 -12.44 4.01 29.79
#